data_d2875a54025b0373fb30db33cd1249e5
#
_entry.id   d2875a54025b0373fb30db33cd1249e5
#
_cell.length_a   1.000
_cell.length_b   1.000
_cell.length_c   1.000
_cell.angle_alpha   90.00
_cell.angle_beta   90.00
_cell.angle_gamma   90.00
#
_symmetry.space_group_name_H-M   'P 1'
#
loop_
_entity.id
_entity.type
_entity.pdbx_description
1 polymer ?
#
loop_
_entity_poly.entity_id
_entity_poly.type
_entity_poly.pdbx_seq_one_letter_code
_entity_poly.pdbx_strand_id
1 'polypeptide(L)'
;MKRLFAIVTMLVALVSACGKAGDPRAPELAAPRTITNLTARSEPKGVALIWSRPTEYVDGSALKDLASFVIFRKEVSATCPDCPVPYRQLTTVGVEDREKFVQKKQYRYDDQEVGPKAIYRYRVSSQLFDGSLSAPSNEVEVTR
;
A
#
# COMPACT_ATOMS: atom_id res chain seq x y z
N MET A 1 -3.91 -63.67 -3.55
CA MET A 1 -4.38 -62.94 -2.35
C MET A 1 -3.32 -61.99 -1.79
N LYS A 2 -2.05 -62.40 -1.57
CA LYS A 2 -1.02 -61.52 -1.00
C LYS A 2 -0.70 -60.26 -1.83
N ARG A 3 -0.75 -60.38 -3.16
CA ARG A 3 -0.46 -59.22 -4.08
C ARG A 3 -1.62 -58.20 -4.12
N LEU A 4 -2.84 -58.65 -3.95
CA LEU A 4 -4.01 -57.76 -3.91
C LEU A 4 -4.05 -56.91 -2.61
N PHE A 5 -3.64 -57.53 -1.50
CA PHE A 5 -3.53 -56.83 -0.21
C PHE A 5 -2.47 -55.76 -0.20
N ALA A 6 -1.31 -55.95 -0.89
CA ALA A 6 -0.23 -54.99 -1.00
C ALA A 6 -0.65 -53.75 -1.83
N ILE A 7 -1.45 -53.95 -2.88
CA ILE A 7 -1.93 -52.85 -3.72
C ILE A 7 -2.98 -52.01 -2.99
N VAL A 8 -3.87 -52.65 -2.24
CA VAL A 8 -4.87 -51.92 -1.45
C VAL A 8 -4.24 -51.12 -0.30
N THR A 9 -3.20 -51.66 0.37
CA THR A 9 -2.47 -50.93 1.42
C THR A 9 -1.70 -49.74 0.87
N MET A 10 -1.15 -49.83 -0.36
CA MET A 10 -0.43 -48.75 -1.01
C MET A 10 -1.38 -47.62 -1.48
N LEU A 11 -2.61 -47.97 -1.88
CA LEU A 11 -3.60 -46.97 -2.34
C LEU A 11 -4.18 -46.16 -1.17
N VAL A 12 -4.27 -46.72 0.05
CA VAL A 12 -4.77 -46.01 1.22
C VAL A 12 -3.78 -45.02 1.81
N ALA A 13 -2.46 -45.20 1.54
CA ALA A 13 -1.42 -44.27 2.01
C ALA A 13 -1.35 -42.95 1.21
N LEU A 14 -1.99 -42.86 0.04
CA LEU A 14 -1.95 -41.68 -0.84
C LEU A 14 -3.01 -40.61 -0.54
N VAL A 15 -3.99 -40.89 0.35
CA VAL A 15 -5.07 -39.94 0.69
C VAL A 15 -4.79 -39.11 1.95
N SER A 16 -3.61 -39.20 2.57
CA SER A 16 -3.31 -38.49 3.84
C SER A 16 -2.62 -37.11 3.62
N ALA A 17 -2.50 -36.64 2.38
CA ALA A 17 -1.97 -35.32 2.08
C ALA A 17 -3.08 -34.25 2.05
N CYS A 18 -3.87 -34.16 3.11
CA CYS A 18 -4.65 -32.94 3.37
C CYS A 18 -3.65 -31.87 3.80
N GLY A 19 -3.24 -31.01 2.86
CA GLY A 19 -2.51 -29.81 3.16
C GLY A 19 -3.29 -28.99 4.18
N LYS A 20 -2.67 -28.66 5.30
CA LYS A 20 -3.23 -27.80 6.33
C LYS A 20 -3.40 -26.40 5.68
N ALA A 21 -4.62 -26.09 5.26
CA ALA A 21 -4.95 -24.72 4.87
C ALA A 21 -4.72 -23.84 6.11
N GLY A 22 -3.91 -22.80 5.97
CA GLY A 22 -3.76 -21.80 7.03
C GLY A 22 -5.12 -21.19 7.37
N ASP A 23 -5.25 -20.68 8.59
CA ASP A 23 -6.48 -20.00 9.01
C ASP A 23 -6.83 -18.87 8.04
N PRO A 24 -8.10 -18.75 7.60
CA PRO A 24 -8.52 -17.66 6.72
C PRO A 24 -8.29 -16.32 7.43
N ARG A 25 -7.47 -15.45 6.82
CA ARG A 25 -7.28 -14.09 7.33
C ARG A 25 -8.44 -13.20 6.87
N ALA A 26 -8.93 -12.37 7.78
CA ALA A 26 -9.86 -11.33 7.40
C ALA A 26 -9.16 -10.36 6.41
N PRO A 27 -9.82 -9.95 5.32
CA PRO A 27 -9.20 -9.08 4.30
C PRO A 27 -8.59 -7.79 4.88
N GLU A 28 -9.21 -7.24 5.92
CA GLU A 28 -8.74 -6.03 6.60
C GLU A 28 -7.38 -6.23 7.29
N LEU A 29 -7.09 -7.43 7.76
CA LEU A 29 -5.83 -7.78 8.43
C LEU A 29 -4.69 -8.04 7.44
N ALA A 30 -5.03 -8.34 6.19
CA ALA A 30 -4.08 -8.53 5.09
C ALA A 30 -3.67 -7.21 4.41
N ALA A 31 -4.24 -6.08 4.83
CA ALA A 31 -3.86 -4.76 4.29
C ALA A 31 -2.54 -4.27 4.91
N PRO A 32 -1.71 -3.50 4.15
CA PRO A 32 -0.54 -2.83 4.71
C PRO A 32 -0.93 -1.86 5.83
N ARG A 33 -0.08 -1.72 6.84
CA ARG A 33 -0.26 -0.66 7.84
C ARG A 33 -0.37 0.70 7.18
N THR A 34 -1.26 1.52 7.72
CA THR A 34 -1.47 2.90 7.26
C THR A 34 -0.20 3.73 7.44
N ILE A 35 0.15 4.51 6.44
CA ILE A 35 1.20 5.51 6.52
C ILE A 35 0.70 6.66 7.41
N THR A 36 1.46 6.99 8.45
CA THR A 36 1.08 8.02 9.45
C THR A 36 2.02 9.22 9.49
N ASN A 37 3.05 9.21 8.65
CA ASN A 37 4.12 10.21 8.63
C ASN A 37 4.27 10.90 7.28
N LEU A 38 3.20 10.99 6.49
CA LEU A 38 3.20 11.81 5.29
C LEU A 38 3.42 13.27 5.68
N THR A 39 4.35 13.92 5.00
CA THR A 39 4.60 15.36 5.09
C THR A 39 4.58 15.98 3.69
N ALA A 40 4.23 17.27 3.64
CA ALA A 40 4.24 18.05 2.41
C ALA A 40 4.94 19.38 2.63
N ARG A 41 5.68 19.85 1.63
CA ARG A 41 6.36 21.15 1.65
C ARG A 41 6.18 21.86 0.32
N SER A 42 5.87 23.16 0.38
CA SER A 42 5.91 24.02 -0.79
C SER A 42 7.36 24.29 -1.17
N GLU A 43 7.72 24.03 -2.40
CA GLU A 43 9.04 24.27 -2.97
C GLU A 43 8.92 25.14 -4.24
N PRO A 44 10.00 25.82 -4.71
CA PRO A 44 9.91 26.71 -5.87
C PRO A 44 9.29 26.10 -7.13
N LYS A 45 9.49 24.79 -7.32
CA LYS A 45 9.01 24.05 -8.51
C LYS A 45 7.72 23.27 -8.28
N GLY A 46 7.15 23.27 -7.07
CA GLY A 46 5.96 22.46 -6.80
C GLY A 46 5.76 22.14 -5.33
N VAL A 47 5.19 20.98 -5.05
CA VAL A 47 4.99 20.45 -3.72
C VAL A 47 5.76 19.14 -3.57
N ALA A 48 6.64 19.08 -2.58
CA ALA A 48 7.36 17.86 -2.22
C ALA A 48 6.58 17.09 -1.16
N LEU A 49 6.27 15.84 -1.46
CA LEU A 49 5.67 14.86 -0.54
C LEU A 49 6.74 13.89 -0.08
N ILE A 50 6.77 13.60 1.22
CA ILE A 50 7.73 12.65 1.82
C ILE A 50 6.98 11.75 2.80
N TRP A 51 7.23 10.43 2.72
CA TRP A 51 6.66 9.44 3.62
C TRP A 51 7.60 8.25 3.81
N SER A 52 7.35 7.46 4.84
CA SER A 52 8.09 6.22 5.07
C SER A 52 7.30 5.00 4.59
N ARG A 53 8.04 3.99 4.13
CA ARG A 53 7.52 2.68 3.75
C ARG A 53 6.98 1.97 5.00
N PRO A 54 5.75 1.43 4.99
CA PRO A 54 5.31 0.49 6.00
C PRO A 54 6.07 -0.84 5.87
N THR A 55 6.35 -1.47 7.00
CA THR A 55 7.11 -2.73 7.08
C THR A 55 6.25 -3.91 7.49
N GLU A 56 4.99 -3.66 7.88
CA GLU A 56 4.08 -4.64 8.43
C GLU A 56 2.69 -4.50 7.82
N TYR A 57 1.96 -5.62 7.85
CA TYR A 57 0.52 -5.61 7.67
C TYR A 57 -0.18 -5.14 8.96
N VAL A 58 -1.50 -4.92 8.89
CA VAL A 58 -2.32 -4.53 10.05
C VAL A 58 -2.24 -5.57 11.17
N ASP A 59 -2.10 -6.86 10.85
CA ASP A 59 -1.94 -7.95 11.81
C ASP A 59 -0.55 -8.02 12.47
N GLY A 60 0.38 -7.13 12.10
CA GLY A 60 1.75 -7.09 12.63
C GLY A 60 2.73 -8.03 11.94
N SER A 61 2.28 -8.84 10.97
CA SER A 61 3.20 -9.67 10.19
C SER A 61 4.02 -8.83 9.18
N ALA A 62 5.20 -9.33 8.79
CA ALA A 62 6.11 -8.61 7.91
C ALA A 62 5.52 -8.44 6.51
N LEU A 63 5.51 -7.20 6.00
CA LEU A 63 5.02 -6.83 4.67
C LEU A 63 6.02 -7.26 3.59
N LYS A 64 5.58 -8.13 2.66
CA LYS A 64 6.47 -8.73 1.64
C LYS A 64 6.08 -8.42 0.19
N ASP A 65 4.85 -8.03 -0.04
CA ASP A 65 4.23 -7.89 -1.36
C ASP A 65 3.80 -6.45 -1.69
N LEU A 66 4.48 -5.47 -1.09
CA LEU A 66 4.28 -4.06 -1.40
C LEU A 66 4.79 -3.75 -2.82
N ALA A 67 3.89 -3.33 -3.69
CA ALA A 67 4.17 -3.03 -5.09
C ALA A 67 4.43 -1.55 -5.35
N SER A 68 3.60 -0.67 -4.74
CA SER A 68 3.63 0.75 -5.05
C SER A 68 2.93 1.59 -3.99
N PHE A 69 2.99 2.91 -4.18
CA PHE A 69 2.22 3.90 -3.42
C PHE A 69 1.34 4.68 -4.38
N VAL A 70 0.06 4.79 -4.06
CA VAL A 70 -0.90 5.59 -4.82
C VAL A 70 -1.07 6.93 -4.12
N ILE A 71 -0.80 8.02 -4.83
CA ILE A 71 -0.91 9.39 -4.34
C ILE A 71 -2.24 9.97 -4.79
N PHE A 72 -2.98 10.53 -3.84
CA PHE A 72 -4.24 11.21 -4.07
C PHE A 72 -4.09 12.69 -3.74
N ARG A 73 -4.68 13.53 -4.59
CA ARG A 73 -4.71 14.98 -4.43
C ARG A 73 -6.14 15.52 -4.56
N LYS A 74 -6.45 16.56 -3.82
CA LYS A 74 -7.58 17.45 -4.09
C LYS A 74 -7.12 18.90 -4.00
N GLU A 75 -7.68 19.76 -4.84
CA GLU A 75 -7.55 21.20 -4.75
C GLU A 75 -8.72 21.73 -3.95
N VAL A 76 -8.42 22.56 -2.95
CA VAL A 76 -9.43 23.14 -2.04
C VAL A 76 -9.68 24.57 -2.46
N SER A 77 -10.95 24.94 -2.59
CA SER A 77 -11.32 26.32 -2.89
C SER A 77 -11.00 27.24 -1.71
N ALA A 78 -10.28 28.33 -1.96
CA ALA A 78 -10.01 29.35 -0.94
C ALA A 78 -11.28 30.03 -0.43
N THR A 79 -12.36 30.05 -1.23
CA THR A 79 -13.66 30.64 -0.87
C THR A 79 -14.56 29.68 -0.11
N CYS A 80 -14.30 28.37 -0.18
CA CYS A 80 -15.03 27.34 0.54
C CYS A 80 -14.10 26.20 0.94
N PRO A 81 -13.29 26.36 2.00
CA PRO A 81 -12.33 25.33 2.42
C PRO A 81 -12.96 24.00 2.85
N ASP A 82 -14.19 24.04 3.35
CA ASP A 82 -14.94 22.88 3.84
C ASP A 82 -15.90 22.28 2.80
N CYS A 83 -15.93 22.84 1.59
CA CYS A 83 -16.73 22.25 0.51
C CYS A 83 -16.24 20.83 0.19
N PRO A 84 -17.15 19.85 0.02
CA PRO A 84 -16.79 18.48 -0.26
C PRO A 84 -16.19 18.34 -1.67
N VAL A 85 -14.87 18.29 -1.73
CA VAL A 85 -14.14 18.02 -2.98
C VAL A 85 -13.58 16.60 -2.90
N PRO A 86 -13.85 15.73 -3.88
CA PRO A 86 -13.33 14.38 -3.89
C PRO A 86 -11.84 14.36 -4.16
N TYR A 87 -11.13 13.41 -3.54
CA TYR A 87 -9.76 13.08 -3.90
C TYR A 87 -9.73 12.46 -5.30
N ARG A 88 -8.74 12.82 -6.08
CA ARG A 88 -8.42 12.18 -7.36
C ARG A 88 -7.05 11.52 -7.26
N GLN A 89 -6.90 10.37 -7.87
CA GLN A 89 -5.59 9.75 -8.01
C GLN A 89 -4.71 10.65 -8.88
N LEU A 90 -3.56 11.04 -8.33
CA LEU A 90 -2.58 11.86 -9.03
C LEU A 90 -1.60 10.98 -9.80
N THR A 91 -0.98 10.02 -9.10
CA THR A 91 0.03 9.15 -9.67
C THR A 91 0.24 7.90 -8.80
N THR A 92 1.06 6.99 -9.33
CA THR A 92 1.54 5.81 -8.61
C THR A 92 3.06 5.80 -8.61
N VAL A 93 3.67 5.63 -7.45
CA VAL A 93 5.13 5.53 -7.24
C VAL A 93 5.48 4.09 -6.95
N GLY A 94 6.23 3.45 -7.85
CA GLY A 94 6.67 2.07 -7.68
C GLY A 94 7.64 1.90 -6.51
N VAL A 95 7.60 0.73 -5.87
CA VAL A 95 8.59 0.35 -4.87
C VAL A 95 9.85 -0.11 -5.60
N GLU A 96 10.94 0.65 -5.42
CA GLU A 96 12.24 0.34 -5.99
C GLU A 96 13.12 -0.31 -4.91
N ASP A 97 13.15 -1.63 -4.89
CA ASP A 97 14.16 -2.38 -4.13
C ASP A 97 15.36 -2.62 -5.06
N ARG A 98 16.32 -1.67 -5.07
CA ARG A 98 17.50 -1.71 -5.96
C ARG A 98 18.42 -2.89 -5.72
N GLU A 99 18.36 -3.47 -4.52
CA GLU A 99 19.10 -4.67 -4.14
C GLU A 99 18.21 -5.56 -3.27
N LYS A 100 18.32 -6.89 -3.43
CA LYS A 100 17.51 -7.90 -2.71
C LYS A 100 17.56 -7.76 -1.17
N PHE A 101 18.52 -6.99 -0.64
CA PHE A 101 18.78 -6.86 0.80
C PHE A 101 18.64 -5.43 1.35
N VAL A 102 18.47 -4.42 0.49
CA VAL A 102 18.36 -3.01 0.91
C VAL A 102 17.03 -2.45 0.46
N GLN A 103 16.08 -2.40 1.40
CA GLN A 103 14.78 -1.78 1.16
C GLN A 103 14.88 -0.26 1.31
N LYS A 104 14.38 0.47 0.31
CA LYS A 104 14.22 1.92 0.40
C LYS A 104 13.19 2.25 1.49
N LYS A 105 13.63 2.93 2.55
CA LYS A 105 12.79 3.21 3.73
C LYS A 105 11.92 4.47 3.57
N GLN A 106 12.39 5.45 2.82
CA GLN A 106 11.72 6.75 2.63
C GLN A 106 11.50 7.02 1.15
N TYR A 107 10.34 7.54 0.82
CA TYR A 107 9.91 7.90 -0.52
C TYR A 107 9.65 9.38 -0.60
N ARG A 108 9.87 9.95 -1.79
CA ARG A 108 9.58 11.33 -2.14
C ARG A 108 8.90 11.37 -3.50
N TYR A 109 7.93 12.26 -3.62
CA TYR A 109 7.31 12.63 -4.88
C TYR A 109 7.20 14.14 -4.97
N ASP A 110 7.55 14.71 -6.12
CA ASP A 110 7.49 16.14 -6.38
C ASP A 110 6.34 16.42 -7.36
N ASP A 111 5.24 16.98 -6.86
CA ASP A 111 4.10 17.41 -7.65
C ASP A 111 4.40 18.79 -8.25
N GLN A 112 4.67 18.82 -9.55
CA GLN A 112 4.95 20.04 -10.30
C GLN A 112 3.72 20.62 -11.01
N GLU A 113 2.59 19.89 -10.99
CA GLU A 113 1.32 20.30 -11.61
C GLU A 113 0.43 21.10 -10.65
N VAL A 114 1.02 21.99 -9.87
CA VAL A 114 0.33 22.82 -8.87
C VAL A 114 0.41 24.29 -9.23
N GLY A 115 -0.74 24.96 -9.26
CA GLY A 115 -0.84 26.40 -9.53
C GLY A 115 -0.50 27.26 -8.32
N PRO A 116 -0.18 28.55 -8.52
CA PRO A 116 0.01 29.50 -7.44
C PRO A 116 -1.34 29.90 -6.82
N LYS A 117 -1.31 30.32 -5.55
CA LYS A 117 -2.49 30.77 -4.78
C LYS A 117 -3.59 29.72 -4.65
N ALA A 118 -3.23 28.44 -4.62
CA ALA A 118 -4.13 27.33 -4.44
C ALA A 118 -3.76 26.53 -3.18
N ILE A 119 -4.75 25.88 -2.60
CA ILE A 119 -4.60 25.00 -1.43
C ILE A 119 -4.77 23.57 -1.93
N TYR A 120 -3.78 22.72 -1.66
CA TYR A 120 -3.81 21.32 -2.03
C TYR A 120 -3.79 20.43 -0.78
N ARG A 121 -4.58 19.37 -0.80
CA ARG A 121 -4.53 18.31 0.21
C ARG A 121 -4.13 17.00 -0.43
N TYR A 122 -3.27 16.26 0.25
CA TYR A 122 -2.72 14.99 -0.23
C TYR A 122 -2.94 13.88 0.77
N ARG A 123 -3.07 12.66 0.24
CA ARG A 123 -3.04 11.39 0.95
C ARG A 123 -2.28 10.37 0.12
N VAL A 124 -1.69 9.38 0.79
CA VAL A 124 -0.98 8.27 0.16
C VAL A 124 -1.53 6.95 0.68
N SER A 125 -1.75 5.99 -0.20
CA SER A 125 -2.07 4.61 0.16
C SER A 125 -1.01 3.68 -0.37
N SER A 126 -0.65 2.66 0.41
CA SER A 126 0.19 1.55 -0.05
C SER A 126 -0.63 0.60 -0.91
N GLN A 127 -0.05 0.09 -1.99
CA GLN A 127 -0.67 -0.87 -2.89
C GLN A 127 0.14 -2.16 -2.94
N LEU A 128 -0.55 -3.30 -2.80
CA LEU A 128 0.03 -4.63 -2.94
C LEU A 128 0.08 -5.06 -4.41
N PHE A 129 0.80 -6.16 -4.70
CA PHE A 129 0.87 -6.73 -6.05
C PHE A 129 -0.49 -7.22 -6.57
N ASP A 130 -1.42 -7.59 -5.70
CA ASP A 130 -2.79 -7.97 -6.08
C ASP A 130 -3.71 -6.77 -6.35
N GLY A 131 -3.20 -5.53 -6.20
CA GLY A 131 -3.93 -4.29 -6.39
C GLY A 131 -4.67 -3.77 -5.16
N SER A 132 -4.72 -4.52 -4.06
CA SER A 132 -5.36 -4.07 -2.83
C SER A 132 -4.63 -2.87 -2.21
N LEU A 133 -5.39 -1.95 -1.60
CA LEU A 133 -4.89 -0.72 -1.04
C LEU A 133 -4.98 -0.75 0.50
N SER A 134 -4.00 -0.11 1.15
CA SER A 134 -4.13 0.27 2.55
C SER A 134 -5.19 1.35 2.77
N ALA A 135 -5.61 1.56 4.01
CA ALA A 135 -6.27 2.80 4.39
C ALA A 135 -5.39 4.00 3.99
N PRO A 136 -6.01 5.17 3.65
CA PRO A 136 -5.27 6.38 3.32
C PRO A 136 -4.42 6.86 4.50
N SER A 137 -3.27 7.48 4.21
CA SER A 137 -2.41 8.12 5.20
C SER A 137 -3.11 9.26 5.95
N ASN A 138 -2.39 9.86 6.91
CA ASN A 138 -2.75 11.19 7.39
C ASN A 138 -2.87 12.16 6.20
N GLU A 139 -3.81 13.10 6.30
CA GLU A 139 -3.97 14.20 5.34
C GLU A 139 -2.92 15.28 5.60
N VAL A 140 -2.33 15.81 4.55
CA VAL A 140 -1.45 16.97 4.61
C VAL A 140 -1.96 18.07 3.69
N GLU A 141 -1.88 19.32 4.15
CA GLU A 141 -2.32 20.50 3.43
C GLU A 141 -1.12 21.40 3.12
N VAL A 142 -1.10 21.96 1.91
CA VAL A 142 -0.08 22.90 1.45
C VAL A 142 -0.74 24.03 0.68
N THR A 143 -0.36 25.26 1.02
CA THR A 143 -0.69 26.47 0.26
C THR A 143 0.47 26.83 -0.67
N ARG A 144 0.15 27.14 -1.92
CA ARG A 144 1.09 27.55 -2.97
C ARG A 144 1.01 29.04 -3.20
#